data_20826397d9ad7b7d554fb5bf36ad3324
#
_entry.id   20826397d9ad7b7d554fb5bf36ad3324
#
_cell.length_a   1.000
_cell.length_b   1.000
_cell.length_c   1.000
_cell.angle_alpha   90.00
_cell.angle_beta   90.00
_cell.angle_gamma   90.00
#
_symmetry.space_group_name_H-M   'P 1'
#
loop_
_entity.id
_entity.type
_entity.pdbx_description
1 polymer ?
#
loop_
_entity_poly.entity_id
_entity_poly.type
_entity_poly.pdbx_seq_one_letter_code
_entity_poly.pdbx_strand_id
1 'polypeptide(L)'
;MSRAFVNEERFEQAGDDIVERPISEHPNYVTPTGALSLQTLEGSLLEQLDTLKDTTEDTFGKDKIAEIERDLRYVRARLDSAILVDPKTQSHETVLFGATVEVKDGEGAQLKFHIVGEDEADATINKVSWVSPLAKALLGQKISDTVTWQRPVGDITLEILDIHYES
;
A
#
# COMPACT_ATOMS: atom_id res chain seq x y z
N MET A 1 18.22 3.62 -37.99
CA MET A 1 16.82 3.70 -37.64
C MET A 1 16.64 4.73 -36.57
N SER A 2 15.81 5.68 -36.80
CA SER A 2 15.80 6.89 -35.98
C SER A 2 14.92 6.76 -34.75
N ARG A 3 15.40 7.32 -33.66
CA ARG A 3 14.61 7.51 -32.44
C ARG A 3 13.35 8.33 -32.68
N ALA A 4 13.36 9.19 -33.70
CA ALA A 4 12.23 10.03 -34.09
C ALA A 4 11.02 9.18 -34.54
N PHE A 5 11.25 8.10 -35.25
CA PHE A 5 10.20 7.20 -35.71
C PHE A 5 9.51 6.47 -34.55
N VAL A 6 10.28 6.01 -33.57
CA VAL A 6 9.74 5.35 -32.37
C VAL A 6 8.97 6.35 -31.51
N ASN A 7 9.43 7.60 -31.46
CA ASN A 7 8.74 8.66 -30.69
C ASN A 7 7.43 9.08 -31.36
N GLU A 8 7.36 9.09 -32.70
CA GLU A 8 6.12 9.41 -33.41
C GLU A 8 5.05 8.35 -33.20
N GLU A 9 5.41 7.08 -33.22
CA GLU A 9 4.49 5.99 -32.91
C GLU A 9 3.94 6.10 -31.48
N ARG A 10 4.78 6.51 -30.53
CA ARG A 10 4.34 6.76 -29.14
C ARG A 10 3.35 7.90 -29.05
N PHE A 11 3.53 8.97 -29.84
CA PHE A 11 2.60 10.10 -29.85
C PHE A 11 1.25 9.73 -30.44
N GLU A 12 1.23 8.93 -31.49
CA GLU A 12 0.01 8.47 -32.13
C GLU A 12 -0.78 7.49 -31.23
N GLN A 13 -0.07 6.76 -30.34
CA GLN A 13 -0.65 5.80 -29.43
C GLN A 13 -0.76 6.35 -28.00
N ALA A 14 -0.72 7.66 -27.82
CA ALA A 14 -0.91 8.27 -26.52
C ALA A 14 -2.24 7.81 -25.91
N GLY A 15 -2.22 7.26 -24.74
CA GLY A 15 -3.36 6.63 -24.09
C GLY A 15 -3.38 5.10 -24.20
N ASP A 16 -2.83 4.52 -25.28
CA ASP A 16 -2.67 3.08 -25.40
C ASP A 16 -1.35 2.58 -24.77
N ASP A 17 -0.39 3.49 -24.57
CA ASP A 17 0.96 3.19 -24.06
C ASP A 17 1.07 3.34 -22.54
N ILE A 18 -0.05 3.37 -21.81
CA ILE A 18 0.00 3.46 -20.36
C ILE A 18 0.51 2.15 -19.79
N VAL A 19 1.63 2.25 -19.05
CA VAL A 19 2.22 1.10 -18.39
C VAL A 19 1.31 0.65 -17.25
N GLU A 20 1.01 -0.64 -17.22
CA GLU A 20 0.23 -1.23 -16.12
C GLU A 20 0.96 -1.08 -14.79
N ARG A 21 0.21 -0.90 -13.73
CA ARG A 21 0.78 -0.87 -12.38
C ARG A 21 1.19 -2.29 -11.99
N PRO A 22 2.43 -2.49 -11.53
CA PRO A 22 2.89 -3.83 -11.18
C PRO A 22 2.12 -4.39 -9.98
N ILE A 23 1.84 -5.68 -10.03
CA ILE A 23 1.21 -6.40 -8.93
C ILE A 23 2.32 -7.06 -8.11
N SER A 24 2.30 -6.84 -6.80
CA SER A 24 3.26 -7.46 -5.88
C SER A 24 3.16 -8.98 -5.93
N GLU A 25 4.30 -9.65 -5.79
CA GLU A 25 4.39 -11.11 -5.71
C GLU A 25 4.09 -11.64 -4.30
N HIS A 26 4.06 -10.76 -3.29
CA HIS A 26 3.74 -11.15 -1.93
C HIS A 26 2.25 -11.46 -1.76
N PRO A 27 1.88 -12.34 -0.82
CA PRO A 27 0.48 -12.54 -0.46
C PRO A 27 -0.19 -11.20 -0.15
N ASN A 28 -1.42 -11.03 -0.61
CA ASN A 28 -2.12 -9.76 -0.44
C ASN A 28 -2.93 -9.73 0.84
N TYR A 29 -2.24 -9.70 1.98
CA TYR A 29 -2.90 -9.54 3.28
C TYR A 29 -3.46 -8.13 3.40
N VAL A 30 -4.70 -8.05 3.85
CA VAL A 30 -5.40 -6.77 4.06
C VAL A 30 -6.06 -6.76 5.44
N THR A 31 -6.08 -5.58 6.06
CA THR A 31 -6.91 -5.33 7.23
C THR A 31 -8.34 -5.05 6.78
N PRO A 32 -9.34 -5.13 7.65
CA PRO A 32 -10.70 -4.71 7.29
C PRO A 32 -10.76 -3.27 6.76
N THR A 33 -10.00 -2.36 7.36
CA THR A 33 -9.91 -0.96 6.89
C THR A 33 -9.28 -0.89 5.50
N GLY A 34 -8.22 -1.65 5.25
CA GLY A 34 -7.56 -1.68 3.94
C GLY A 34 -8.47 -2.23 2.85
N ALA A 35 -9.23 -3.28 3.14
CA ALA A 35 -10.20 -3.83 2.19
C ALA A 35 -11.29 -2.81 1.86
N LEU A 36 -11.82 -2.12 2.87
CA LEU A 36 -12.82 -1.07 2.68
C LEU A 36 -12.27 0.09 1.84
N SER A 37 -11.03 0.49 2.09
CA SER A 37 -10.37 1.55 1.32
C SER A 37 -10.24 1.20 -0.15
N LEU A 38 -9.90 -0.05 -0.48
CA LEU A 38 -9.84 -0.52 -1.86
C LEU A 38 -11.22 -0.49 -2.54
N GLN A 39 -12.25 -0.91 -1.83
CA GLN A 39 -13.64 -0.87 -2.33
C GLN A 39 -14.09 0.58 -2.59
N THR A 40 -13.78 1.47 -1.68
CA THR A 40 -14.10 2.90 -1.81
C THR A 40 -13.37 3.51 -3.01
N LEU A 41 -12.11 3.17 -3.19
CA LEU A 41 -11.32 3.65 -4.32
C LEU A 41 -11.88 3.13 -5.64
N GLU A 42 -12.29 1.88 -5.71
CA GLU A 42 -12.95 1.33 -6.90
C GLU A 42 -14.19 2.13 -7.27
N GLY A 43 -15.05 2.41 -6.29
CA GLY A 43 -16.27 3.21 -6.51
C GLY A 43 -15.96 4.62 -7.00
N SER A 44 -14.97 5.26 -6.41
CA SER A 44 -14.53 6.60 -6.81
C SER A 44 -13.98 6.64 -8.24
N LEU A 45 -13.18 5.65 -8.62
CA LEU A 45 -12.64 5.55 -9.98
C LEU A 45 -13.74 5.31 -11.00
N LEU A 46 -14.74 4.50 -10.68
CA LEU A 46 -15.89 4.27 -11.55
C LEU A 46 -16.70 5.55 -11.78
N GLU A 47 -16.92 6.34 -10.73
CA GLU A 47 -17.62 7.63 -10.85
C GLU A 47 -16.83 8.61 -11.72
N GLN A 48 -15.52 8.70 -11.53
CA GLN A 48 -14.66 9.55 -12.34
C GLN A 48 -14.69 9.13 -13.80
N LEU A 49 -14.68 7.82 -14.06
CA LEU A 49 -14.72 7.27 -15.41
C LEU A 49 -16.02 7.65 -16.12
N ASP A 50 -17.16 7.47 -15.44
CA ASP A 50 -18.47 7.82 -15.99
C ASP A 50 -18.56 9.31 -16.34
N THR A 51 -18.09 10.17 -15.44
CA THR A 51 -18.08 11.63 -15.66
C THR A 51 -17.24 12.01 -16.87
N LEU A 52 -16.05 11.43 -17.01
CA LEU A 52 -15.14 11.74 -18.11
C LEU A 52 -15.66 11.20 -19.45
N LYS A 53 -16.27 10.03 -19.48
CA LYS A 53 -16.83 9.48 -20.73
C LYS A 53 -17.98 10.31 -21.27
N ASP A 54 -18.75 10.93 -20.38
CA ASP A 54 -19.89 11.76 -20.78
C ASP A 54 -19.50 13.15 -21.23
N THR A 55 -18.35 13.68 -20.77
CA THR A 55 -18.02 15.10 -20.92
C THR A 55 -16.80 15.39 -21.79
N THR A 56 -16.02 14.38 -22.15
CA THR A 56 -14.70 14.59 -22.76
C THR A 56 -14.61 13.97 -24.15
N GLU A 57 -14.26 14.81 -25.14
CA GLU A 57 -14.01 14.37 -26.51
C GLU A 57 -12.56 14.62 -26.96
N ASP A 58 -11.75 15.30 -26.16
CA ASP A 58 -10.38 15.65 -26.51
C ASP A 58 -9.35 14.58 -26.11
N THR A 59 -8.11 14.72 -26.62
CA THR A 59 -7.02 13.78 -26.37
C THR A 59 -6.64 13.72 -24.90
N PHE A 60 -6.65 14.87 -24.21
CA PHE A 60 -6.33 14.95 -22.79
C PHE A 60 -7.31 14.13 -21.95
N GLY A 61 -8.59 14.21 -22.26
CA GLY A 61 -9.61 13.42 -21.57
C GLY A 61 -9.47 11.93 -21.83
N LYS A 62 -9.07 11.54 -23.04
CA LYS A 62 -8.82 10.11 -23.38
C LYS A 62 -7.64 9.57 -22.60
N ASP A 63 -6.58 10.35 -22.45
CA ASP A 63 -5.42 9.97 -21.65
C ASP A 63 -5.81 9.79 -20.18
N LYS A 64 -6.63 10.68 -19.66
CA LYS A 64 -7.13 10.59 -18.28
C LYS A 64 -8.00 9.34 -18.08
N ILE A 65 -8.87 9.04 -19.04
CA ILE A 65 -9.70 7.83 -19.02
C ILE A 65 -8.81 6.58 -18.97
N ALA A 66 -7.76 6.54 -19.81
CA ALA A 66 -6.85 5.39 -19.84
C ALA A 66 -6.11 5.20 -18.51
N GLU A 67 -5.70 6.29 -17.85
CA GLU A 67 -5.09 6.24 -16.52
C GLU A 67 -6.06 5.67 -15.48
N ILE A 68 -7.32 6.12 -15.49
CA ILE A 68 -8.32 5.66 -14.55
C ILE A 68 -8.64 4.18 -14.80
N GLU A 69 -8.74 3.76 -16.04
CA GLU A 69 -8.96 2.36 -16.38
C GLU A 69 -7.81 1.48 -15.94
N ARG A 70 -6.56 1.95 -16.09
CA ARG A 70 -5.38 1.28 -15.54
C ARG A 70 -5.46 1.11 -14.02
N ASP A 71 -5.81 2.19 -13.32
CA ASP A 71 -5.93 2.16 -11.86
C ASP A 71 -7.07 1.24 -11.41
N LEU A 72 -8.18 1.20 -12.18
CA LEU A 72 -9.26 0.25 -11.92
C LEU A 72 -8.81 -1.20 -12.06
N ARG A 73 -8.04 -1.51 -13.10
CA ARG A 73 -7.49 -2.86 -13.26
C ARG A 73 -6.62 -3.25 -12.07
N TYR A 74 -5.78 -2.33 -11.60
CA TYR A 74 -4.95 -2.56 -10.43
C TYR A 74 -5.79 -2.83 -9.18
N VAL A 75 -6.73 -1.93 -8.88
CA VAL A 75 -7.56 -2.03 -7.67
C VAL A 75 -8.40 -3.31 -7.68
N ARG A 76 -8.97 -3.66 -8.83
CA ARG A 76 -9.76 -4.89 -8.98
C ARG A 76 -8.92 -6.14 -8.78
N ALA A 77 -7.68 -6.15 -9.29
CA ALA A 77 -6.75 -7.24 -9.06
C ALA A 77 -6.41 -7.37 -7.57
N ARG A 78 -6.24 -6.24 -6.88
CA ARG A 78 -5.95 -6.25 -5.45
C ARG A 78 -7.15 -6.71 -4.62
N LEU A 79 -8.36 -6.30 -4.97
CA LEU A 79 -9.58 -6.79 -4.32
C LEU A 79 -9.78 -8.29 -4.54
N ASP A 80 -9.50 -8.76 -5.75
CA ASP A 80 -9.67 -10.15 -6.13
C ASP A 80 -8.73 -11.09 -5.38
N SER A 81 -7.49 -10.65 -5.13
CA SER A 81 -6.45 -11.42 -4.43
C SER A 81 -6.41 -11.17 -2.92
N ALA A 82 -7.25 -10.28 -2.39
CA ALA A 82 -7.19 -9.87 -0.99
C ALA A 82 -7.43 -11.04 -0.03
N ILE A 83 -6.54 -11.16 0.96
CA ILE A 83 -6.65 -12.13 2.05
C ILE A 83 -6.94 -11.33 3.31
N LEU A 84 -8.20 -11.34 3.74
CA LEU A 84 -8.63 -10.57 4.91
C LEU A 84 -8.10 -11.21 6.19
N VAL A 85 -7.40 -10.43 7.00
CA VAL A 85 -6.92 -10.86 8.31
C VAL A 85 -7.75 -10.12 9.37
N ASP A 86 -8.53 -10.88 10.14
CA ASP A 86 -9.37 -10.33 11.21
C ASP A 86 -8.48 -10.07 12.44
N PRO A 87 -8.39 -8.81 12.91
CA PRO A 87 -7.57 -8.49 14.08
C PRO A 87 -8.01 -9.24 15.35
N LYS A 88 -9.27 -9.63 15.42
CA LYS A 88 -9.78 -10.40 16.57
C LYS A 88 -9.22 -11.79 16.69
N THR A 89 -8.67 -12.35 15.60
CA THR A 89 -8.08 -13.69 15.60
C THR A 89 -6.59 -13.67 15.93
N GLN A 90 -5.97 -12.49 16.04
CA GLN A 90 -4.54 -12.35 16.26
C GLN A 90 -4.19 -12.41 17.73
N SER A 91 -3.05 -13.03 18.04
CA SER A 91 -2.52 -13.10 19.39
C SER A 91 -1.94 -11.76 19.83
N HIS A 92 -2.27 -11.33 21.05
CA HIS A 92 -1.71 -10.12 21.65
C HIS A 92 -0.32 -10.33 22.25
N GLU A 93 0.17 -11.55 22.27
CA GLU A 93 1.48 -11.87 22.83
C GLU A 93 2.63 -11.62 21.87
N THR A 94 2.34 -11.65 20.58
CA THR A 94 3.34 -11.58 19.52
C THR A 94 2.89 -10.56 18.48
N VAL A 95 3.84 -9.86 17.89
CA VAL A 95 3.55 -8.95 16.77
C VAL A 95 3.18 -9.76 15.54
N LEU A 96 1.96 -9.63 15.07
CA LEU A 96 1.45 -10.27 13.86
C LEU A 96 0.90 -9.21 12.91
N PHE A 97 0.50 -9.61 11.71
CA PHE A 97 -0.11 -8.70 10.74
C PHE A 97 -1.33 -7.99 11.35
N GLY A 98 -1.43 -6.71 11.13
CA GLY A 98 -2.51 -5.87 11.67
C GLY A 98 -2.19 -5.25 13.02
N ALA A 99 -1.09 -5.63 13.66
CA ALA A 99 -0.71 -5.12 14.96
C ALA A 99 -0.36 -3.63 14.90
N THR A 100 -0.77 -2.90 15.95
CA THR A 100 -0.20 -1.60 16.27
C THR A 100 0.83 -1.83 17.38
N VAL A 101 2.07 -1.46 17.11
CA VAL A 101 3.22 -1.71 17.98
C VAL A 101 3.72 -0.38 18.53
N GLU A 102 3.72 -0.23 19.83
CA GLU A 102 4.34 0.91 20.51
C GLU A 102 5.79 0.55 20.83
N VAL A 103 6.72 1.40 20.41
CA VAL A 103 8.15 1.19 20.57
C VAL A 103 8.81 2.42 21.16
N LYS A 104 9.99 2.20 21.74
CA LYS A 104 10.84 3.27 22.28
C LYS A 104 12.23 3.13 21.66
N ASP A 105 12.79 4.24 21.18
CA ASP A 105 14.15 4.25 20.67
C ASP A 105 15.19 4.40 21.80
N GLY A 106 16.49 4.38 21.43
CA GLY A 106 17.58 4.49 22.39
C GLY A 106 17.66 5.82 23.14
N GLU A 107 16.97 6.84 22.65
CA GLU A 107 16.93 8.17 23.28
C GLU A 107 15.65 8.36 24.12
N GLY A 108 14.80 7.35 24.20
CA GLY A 108 13.56 7.38 24.95
C GLY A 108 12.37 7.93 24.20
N ALA A 109 12.52 8.28 22.92
CA ALA A 109 11.38 8.71 22.10
C ALA A 109 10.46 7.54 21.82
N GLN A 110 9.16 7.76 22.01
CA GLN A 110 8.15 6.75 21.78
C GLN A 110 7.49 6.94 20.41
N LEU A 111 7.34 5.84 19.69
CA LEU A 111 6.74 5.80 18.36
C LEU A 111 5.70 4.69 18.33
N LYS A 112 4.74 4.84 17.44
CA LYS A 112 3.68 3.85 17.24
C LYS A 112 3.59 3.53 15.75
N PHE A 113 3.63 2.25 15.39
CA PHE A 113 3.55 1.80 14.02
C PHE A 113 2.43 0.78 13.86
N HIS A 114 1.63 0.94 12.81
CA HIS A 114 0.57 -0.01 12.47
C HIS A 114 1.01 -0.83 11.26
N ILE A 115 1.09 -2.15 11.41
CA ILE A 115 1.51 -3.07 10.35
C ILE A 115 0.29 -3.44 9.50
N VAL A 116 0.33 -3.04 8.24
CA VAL A 116 -0.81 -3.13 7.32
C VAL A 116 -0.40 -3.78 5.99
N GLY A 117 -1.36 -3.96 5.09
CA GLY A 117 -1.10 -4.42 3.74
C GLY A 117 -0.37 -3.38 2.90
N GLU A 118 0.18 -3.82 1.78
CA GLU A 118 1.00 -2.96 0.92
C GLU A 118 0.22 -1.75 0.39
N ASP A 119 -1.05 -1.91 0.05
CA ASP A 119 -1.87 -0.81 -0.49
C ASP A 119 -2.37 0.17 0.58
N GLU A 120 -2.35 -0.24 1.83
CA GLU A 120 -2.77 0.60 2.95
C GLU A 120 -1.62 1.39 3.56
N ALA A 121 -0.37 1.05 3.26
CA ALA A 121 0.81 1.67 3.85
C ALA A 121 0.85 3.18 3.57
N ASP A 122 1.14 3.95 4.61
CA ASP A 122 1.22 5.42 4.54
C ASP A 122 2.17 5.90 5.64
N ALA A 123 3.38 6.29 5.24
CA ALA A 123 4.43 6.73 6.15
C ALA A 123 4.03 7.98 6.94
N THR A 124 3.15 8.83 6.39
CA THR A 124 2.75 10.07 7.05
C THR A 124 1.93 9.83 8.32
N ILE A 125 1.31 8.66 8.45
CA ILE A 125 0.52 8.26 9.62
C ILE A 125 1.05 6.98 10.25
N ASN A 126 2.30 6.66 10.01
CA ASN A 126 3.02 5.50 10.57
C ASN A 126 2.33 4.15 10.31
N LYS A 127 1.66 4.04 9.17
CA LYS A 127 1.19 2.76 8.64
C LYS A 127 2.29 2.16 7.77
N VAL A 128 2.84 1.04 8.18
CA VAL A 128 3.96 0.38 7.50
C VAL A 128 3.52 -0.92 6.86
N SER A 129 3.99 -1.15 5.64
CA SER A 129 3.71 -2.41 4.96
C SER A 129 4.35 -3.57 5.71
N TRP A 130 3.64 -4.69 5.79
CA TRP A 130 4.16 -5.90 6.44
C TRP A 130 5.42 -6.45 5.77
N VAL A 131 5.70 -6.09 4.52
CA VAL A 131 6.92 -6.49 3.80
C VAL A 131 8.06 -5.50 3.97
N SER A 132 7.83 -4.37 4.65
CA SER A 132 8.87 -3.34 4.88
C SER A 132 9.93 -3.84 5.85
N PRO A 133 11.15 -3.27 5.79
CA PRO A 133 12.22 -3.66 6.74
C PRO A 133 11.83 -3.49 8.21
N LEU A 134 11.12 -2.41 8.55
CA LEU A 134 10.66 -2.19 9.93
C LEU A 134 9.67 -3.26 10.37
N ALA A 135 8.67 -3.55 9.54
CA ALA A 135 7.69 -4.57 9.86
C ALA A 135 8.33 -5.95 9.99
N LYS A 136 9.27 -6.27 9.11
CA LYS A 136 10.00 -7.54 9.19
C LYS A 136 10.81 -7.67 10.48
N ALA A 137 11.37 -6.56 10.98
CA ALA A 137 12.09 -6.56 12.25
C ALA A 137 11.15 -6.80 13.44
N LEU A 138 9.92 -6.26 13.36
CA LEU A 138 8.94 -6.34 14.45
C LEU A 138 8.14 -7.64 14.47
N LEU A 139 7.80 -8.19 13.30
CA LEU A 139 6.95 -9.38 13.21
C LEU A 139 7.56 -10.58 13.96
N GLY A 140 6.73 -11.24 14.77
CA GLY A 140 7.13 -12.38 15.57
C GLY A 140 7.74 -12.01 16.91
N GLN A 141 7.97 -10.74 17.19
CA GLN A 141 8.56 -10.28 18.45
C GLN A 141 7.49 -10.10 19.53
N LYS A 142 7.95 -9.97 20.76
CA LYS A 142 7.10 -9.86 21.97
C LYS A 142 7.39 -8.54 22.69
N ILE A 143 6.49 -8.19 23.62
CA ILE A 143 6.71 -7.05 24.52
C ILE A 143 8.04 -7.24 25.24
N SER A 144 8.79 -6.19 25.38
CA SER A 144 10.13 -6.10 25.95
C SER A 144 11.27 -6.58 25.04
N ASP A 145 10.95 -7.16 23.88
CA ASP A 145 11.98 -7.50 22.91
C ASP A 145 12.57 -6.23 22.30
N THR A 146 13.85 -6.32 21.95
CA THR A 146 14.58 -5.25 21.28
C THR A 146 14.89 -5.68 19.86
N VAL A 147 14.60 -4.80 18.90
CA VAL A 147 14.83 -5.05 17.48
C VAL A 147 15.70 -3.95 16.88
N THR A 148 16.36 -4.28 15.79
CA THR A 148 17.15 -3.28 15.02
C THR A 148 16.38 -2.94 13.75
N TRP A 149 16.05 -1.66 13.59
CA TRP A 149 15.45 -1.14 12.38
C TRP A 149 16.55 -0.60 11.47
N GLN A 150 16.79 -1.27 10.37
CA GLN A 150 17.78 -0.86 9.37
C GLN A 150 17.19 0.21 8.47
N ARG A 151 17.76 1.42 8.54
CA ARG A 151 17.35 2.56 7.72
C ARG A 151 18.53 3.02 6.87
N PRO A 152 18.27 3.66 5.69
CA PRO A 152 19.37 4.23 4.89
C PRO A 152 20.20 5.27 5.65
N VAL A 153 19.57 6.02 6.57
CA VAL A 153 20.23 7.06 7.38
C VAL A 153 20.93 6.51 8.62
N GLY A 154 20.88 5.20 8.84
CA GLY A 154 21.50 4.54 9.99
C GLY A 154 20.52 3.67 10.76
N ASP A 155 21.05 2.62 11.38
CA ASP A 155 20.28 1.68 12.17
C ASP A 155 19.86 2.30 13.50
N ILE A 156 18.65 2.00 13.95
CA ILE A 156 18.21 2.34 15.31
C ILE A 156 17.69 1.10 16.00
N THR A 157 17.86 1.08 17.32
CA THR A 157 17.37 0.02 18.19
C THR A 157 16.02 0.44 18.77
N LEU A 158 15.04 -0.43 18.71
CA LEU A 158 13.69 -0.19 19.22
C LEU A 158 13.33 -1.27 20.24
N GLU A 159 12.79 -0.84 21.39
CA GLU A 159 12.23 -1.74 22.38
C GLU A 159 10.71 -1.76 22.24
N ILE A 160 10.10 -2.93 22.21
CA ILE A 160 8.65 -3.08 22.07
C ILE A 160 8.01 -2.86 23.44
N LEU A 161 7.13 -1.85 23.52
CA LEU A 161 6.46 -1.48 24.75
C LEU A 161 5.07 -2.08 24.85
N ASP A 162 4.34 -2.17 23.75
CA ASP A 162 2.97 -2.67 23.73
C ASP A 162 2.59 -3.17 22.33
N ILE A 163 1.65 -4.11 22.29
CA ILE A 163 1.11 -4.71 21.07
C ILE A 163 -0.41 -4.70 21.20
N HIS A 164 -1.11 -4.04 20.27
CA HIS A 164 -2.56 -4.10 20.26
C HIS A 164 -3.10 -4.14 18.84
N TYR A 165 -4.35 -4.50 18.70
CA TYR A 165 -5.04 -4.64 17.42
C TYR A 165 -6.32 -3.83 17.46
N GLU A 166 -6.58 -3.08 16.38
CA GLU A 166 -7.81 -2.32 16.24
C GLU A 166 -8.98 -3.27 15.95
N SER A 167 -10.09 -3.00 16.59
CA SER A 167 -11.31 -3.79 16.39
C SER A 167 -12.10 -3.32 15.17
#